data_6712d322f1339e896db6e66717bca130
#
_entry.id   6712d322f1339e896db6e66717bca130
#
_cell.length_a   1.000
_cell.length_b   1.000
_cell.length_c   1.000
_cell.angle_alpha   90.00
_cell.angle_beta   90.00
_cell.angle_gamma   90.00
#
_symmetry.space_group_name_H-M   'P 1'
#
loop_
_entity.id
_entity.type
_entity.pdbx_description
1 polymer ?
#
loop_
_entity_poly.entity_id
_entity_poly.type
_entity_poly.pdbx_seq_one_letter_code
_entity_poly.pdbx_strand_id
1 'polypeptide(L)'
;MVVHAKKAKWRELVALAKHVPLMPTVSTDVIEYGPTNGLTVFVHGYLATGGVLRPLGEFLGRTGVAPRQVHFTFSPTGSLAQHARRLDDLVKRARRAGDAGPVHVVGHSLGGLLARYYRQVLGRPVQRLVCIATPHKGVPRAAAFKALPLVDELAPGSSTLALLDATHARLAQTQVTCVIPTHDTLVPPSESARLEGARNVHVHGVGHLGVLFERETWEHVADALK
;
A
#
# COMPACT_ATOMS: atom_id res chain seq x y z
N MET A 1 16.90 -21.78 12.05
CA MET A 1 15.48 -21.41 11.82
C MET A 1 14.79 -20.77 13.04
N VAL A 2 14.84 -21.34 14.24
CA VAL A 2 14.13 -20.86 15.45
C VAL A 2 14.59 -19.45 15.90
N VAL A 3 15.87 -19.13 15.82
CA VAL A 3 16.43 -17.80 16.23
C VAL A 3 15.92 -16.67 15.33
N HIS A 4 15.81 -16.90 14.02
CA HIS A 4 15.31 -15.89 13.07
C HIS A 4 13.84 -15.60 13.28
N ALA A 5 13.03 -16.61 13.58
CA ALA A 5 11.60 -16.44 13.85
C ALA A 5 11.33 -15.65 15.15
N LYS A 6 12.13 -15.88 16.21
CA LYS A 6 12.03 -15.09 17.46
C LYS A 6 12.41 -13.62 17.22
N LYS A 7 13.46 -13.37 16.43
CA LYS A 7 13.91 -12.01 16.09
C LYS A 7 12.85 -11.27 15.24
N ALA A 8 12.22 -11.97 14.30
CA ALA A 8 11.15 -11.39 13.50
C ALA A 8 9.91 -11.03 14.33
N LYS A 9 9.49 -11.89 15.27
CA LYS A 9 8.39 -11.58 16.21
C LYS A 9 8.68 -10.36 17.09
N TRP A 10 9.89 -10.22 17.58
CA TRP A 10 10.30 -9.03 18.35
C TRP A 10 10.24 -7.76 17.49
N ARG A 11 10.70 -7.82 16.25
CA ARG A 11 10.62 -6.70 15.31
C ARG A 11 9.16 -6.29 15.03
N GLU A 12 8.24 -7.24 14.93
CA GLU A 12 6.80 -6.95 14.80
C GLU A 12 6.23 -6.24 16.03
N LEU A 13 6.60 -6.63 17.25
CA LEU A 13 6.19 -5.93 18.48
C LEU A 13 6.71 -4.50 18.52
N VAL A 14 7.96 -4.29 18.16
CA VAL A 14 8.55 -2.95 18.05
C VAL A 14 7.87 -2.14 16.96
N ALA A 15 7.53 -2.76 15.83
CA ALA A 15 6.81 -2.12 14.75
C ALA A 15 5.39 -1.71 15.18
N LEU A 16 4.69 -2.56 15.92
CA LEU A 16 3.37 -2.24 16.49
C LEU A 16 3.46 -1.04 17.45
N ALA A 17 4.49 -1.00 18.31
CA ALA A 17 4.73 0.13 19.20
C ALA A 17 5.01 1.44 18.45
N LYS A 18 5.66 1.39 17.29
CA LYS A 18 5.85 2.55 16.39
C LYS A 18 4.57 2.91 15.62
N HIS A 19 3.76 1.92 15.27
CA HIS A 19 2.55 2.07 14.46
C HIS A 19 1.44 2.80 15.23
N VAL A 20 1.19 2.40 16.49
CA VAL A 20 0.09 2.93 17.31
C VAL A 20 0.13 4.45 17.49
N PRO A 21 1.26 5.10 17.82
CA PRO A 21 1.33 6.56 17.95
C PRO A 21 1.07 7.33 16.64
N LEU A 22 1.25 6.69 15.48
CA LEU A 22 1.03 7.30 14.17
C LEU A 22 -0.45 7.23 13.73
N MET A 23 -1.26 6.36 14.34
CA MET A 23 -2.66 6.16 13.96
C MET A 23 -3.55 7.41 14.11
N PRO A 24 -3.37 8.30 15.12
CA PRO A 24 -4.21 9.49 15.24
C PRO A 24 -4.01 10.51 14.13
N THR A 25 -2.99 10.38 13.31
CA THR A 25 -2.69 11.35 12.23
C THR A 25 -3.56 11.07 11.01
N VAL A 26 -4.67 11.80 10.89
CA VAL A 26 -5.73 11.54 9.88
C VAL A 26 -5.80 12.63 8.81
N SER A 27 -4.87 13.61 8.80
CA SER A 27 -4.90 14.69 7.79
C SER A 27 -4.78 14.12 6.37
N THR A 28 -5.67 14.57 5.49
CA THR A 28 -5.66 14.33 4.05
C THR A 28 -5.13 15.54 3.27
N ASP A 29 -4.47 16.47 3.95
CA ASP A 29 -3.90 17.64 3.32
C ASP A 29 -2.72 17.25 2.43
N VAL A 30 -2.50 18.03 1.39
CA VAL A 30 -1.33 17.90 0.54
C VAL A 30 -0.10 18.41 1.29
N ILE A 31 0.92 17.57 1.39
CA ILE A 31 2.21 17.91 1.99
C ILE A 31 3.18 18.19 0.86
N GLU A 32 3.88 19.31 0.92
CA GLU A 32 4.84 19.74 -0.09
C GLU A 32 6.22 19.91 0.51
N TYR A 33 7.21 19.23 -0.09
CA TYR A 33 8.63 19.31 0.25
C TYR A 33 9.44 20.07 -0.81
N GLY A 34 8.86 20.28 -2.00
CA GLY A 34 9.52 20.98 -3.11
C GLY A 34 8.65 21.02 -4.37
N PRO A 35 9.13 21.71 -5.40
CA PRO A 35 8.39 21.87 -6.65
C PRO A 35 8.28 20.54 -7.41
N THR A 36 7.07 20.24 -7.88
CA THR A 36 6.80 19.10 -8.76
C THR A 36 5.43 19.25 -9.40
N ASN A 37 5.21 18.62 -10.55
CA ASN A 37 3.91 18.46 -11.17
C ASN A 37 3.26 17.13 -10.81
N GLY A 38 4.01 16.20 -10.19
CA GLY A 38 3.53 14.89 -9.80
C GLY A 38 2.85 14.88 -8.43
N LEU A 39 2.08 13.83 -8.17
CA LEU A 39 1.44 13.56 -6.88
C LEU A 39 1.72 12.13 -6.46
N THR A 40 2.24 11.94 -5.25
CA THR A 40 2.38 10.60 -4.64
C THR A 40 1.31 10.42 -3.58
N VAL A 41 0.53 9.34 -3.71
CA VAL A 41 -0.56 9.00 -2.82
C VAL A 41 -0.17 7.80 -1.97
N PHE A 42 -0.25 7.94 -0.65
CA PHE A 42 -0.01 6.87 0.31
C PHE A 42 -1.33 6.30 0.81
N VAL A 43 -1.47 4.97 0.75
CA VAL A 43 -2.70 4.24 1.11
C VAL A 43 -2.38 3.17 2.16
N HIS A 44 -2.93 3.34 3.36
CA HIS A 44 -2.67 2.44 4.49
C HIS A 44 -3.37 1.08 4.38
N GLY A 45 -3.03 0.15 5.29
CA GLY A 45 -3.66 -1.16 5.42
C GLY A 45 -4.94 -1.16 6.26
N TYR A 46 -5.56 -2.33 6.42
CA TYR A 46 -6.75 -2.52 7.24
C TYR A 46 -6.47 -2.12 8.71
N LEU A 47 -7.45 -1.50 9.36
CA LEU A 47 -7.38 -1.00 10.76
C LEU A 47 -6.23 -0.01 11.03
N ALA A 48 -5.70 0.64 10.02
CA ALA A 48 -4.69 1.69 10.17
C ALA A 48 -5.24 3.05 9.71
N THR A 49 -4.37 4.06 9.68
CA THR A 49 -4.63 5.39 9.11
C THR A 49 -3.48 5.81 8.21
N GLY A 50 -3.66 6.87 7.43
CA GLY A 50 -2.60 7.43 6.58
C GLY A 50 -1.35 7.82 7.35
N GLY A 51 -1.46 8.10 8.65
CA GLY A 51 -0.34 8.46 9.51
C GLY A 51 0.77 7.41 9.60
N VAL A 52 0.44 6.12 9.48
CA VAL A 52 1.42 5.04 9.59
C VAL A 52 2.46 5.04 8.47
N LEU A 53 2.15 5.66 7.33
CA LEU A 53 3.07 5.80 6.19
C LEU A 53 3.83 7.14 6.21
N ARG A 54 3.57 8.02 7.17
CA ARG A 54 4.26 9.31 7.27
C ARG A 54 5.79 9.21 7.37
N PRO A 55 6.38 8.32 8.17
CA PRO A 55 7.85 8.23 8.22
C PRO A 55 8.48 7.91 6.86
N LEU A 56 7.86 7.00 6.11
CA LEU A 56 8.25 6.72 4.72
C LEU A 56 8.04 7.94 3.83
N GLY A 57 6.86 8.57 3.93
CA GLY A 57 6.54 9.78 3.15
C GLY A 57 7.52 10.92 3.41
N GLU A 58 7.86 11.20 4.67
CA GLU A 58 8.86 12.21 5.05
C GLU A 58 10.24 11.91 4.47
N PHE A 59 10.67 10.66 4.54
CA PHE A 59 11.93 10.24 3.92
C PHE A 59 11.93 10.52 2.42
N LEU A 60 10.89 10.10 1.70
CA LEU A 60 10.77 10.28 0.25
C LEU A 60 10.61 11.76 -0.14
N GLY A 61 9.92 12.55 0.68
CA GLY A 61 9.78 13.98 0.47
C GLY A 61 11.10 14.72 0.62
N ARG A 62 11.83 14.48 1.71
CA ARG A 62 13.12 15.10 1.98
C ARG A 62 14.23 14.70 0.99
N THR A 63 14.12 13.51 0.40
CA THR A 63 15.05 13.05 -0.64
C THR A 63 14.66 13.50 -2.06
N GLY A 64 13.57 14.27 -2.20
CA GLY A 64 13.08 14.79 -3.48
C GLY A 64 12.41 13.74 -4.38
N VAL A 65 12.21 12.51 -3.89
CA VAL A 65 11.59 11.43 -4.67
C VAL A 65 10.07 11.58 -4.75
N ALA A 66 9.45 11.99 -3.64
CA ALA A 66 8.02 12.26 -3.57
C ALA A 66 7.77 13.63 -2.94
N PRO A 67 8.14 14.73 -3.63
CA PRO A 67 8.11 16.06 -3.02
C PRO A 67 6.70 16.61 -2.79
N ARG A 68 5.67 16.05 -3.42
CA ARG A 68 4.26 16.38 -3.20
C ARG A 68 3.46 15.13 -2.92
N GLN A 69 2.83 15.08 -1.76
CA GLN A 69 2.21 13.87 -1.21
C GLN A 69 0.85 14.12 -0.62
N VAL A 70 0.03 13.07 -0.59
CA VAL A 70 -1.19 13.00 0.20
C VAL A 70 -1.34 11.61 0.82
N HIS A 71 -1.81 11.54 2.07
CA HIS A 71 -2.04 10.31 2.79
C HIS A 71 -3.54 10.03 2.86
N PHE A 72 -4.00 9.03 2.14
CA PHE A 72 -5.40 8.64 2.13
C PHE A 72 -5.74 7.79 3.34
N THR A 73 -6.78 8.21 4.08
CA THR A 73 -7.34 7.44 5.19
C THR A 73 -8.75 6.97 4.85
N PHE A 74 -9.02 5.69 5.10
CA PHE A 74 -10.33 5.08 4.91
C PHE A 74 -10.75 4.28 6.16
N SER A 75 -12.07 4.14 6.34
CA SER A 75 -12.63 3.39 7.47
C SER A 75 -12.49 1.87 7.24
N PRO A 76 -12.49 1.05 8.31
CA PRO A 76 -12.50 -0.40 8.18
C PRO A 76 -13.83 -0.97 7.67
N THR A 77 -14.84 -0.13 7.50
CA THR A 77 -16.18 -0.48 6.99
C THR A 77 -16.34 -0.05 5.52
N GLY A 78 -17.30 -0.64 4.83
CA GLY A 78 -17.55 -0.38 3.42
C GLY A 78 -16.88 -1.41 2.51
N SER A 79 -16.81 -1.12 1.21
CA SER A 79 -16.18 -1.98 0.20
C SER A 79 -14.95 -1.33 -0.42
N LEU A 80 -14.09 -2.16 -1.02
CA LEU A 80 -12.92 -1.67 -1.76
C LEU A 80 -13.33 -0.69 -2.87
N ALA A 81 -14.45 -0.99 -3.55
CA ALA A 81 -15.01 -0.12 -4.59
C ALA A 81 -15.41 1.27 -4.06
N GLN A 82 -16.05 1.34 -2.89
CA GLN A 82 -16.41 2.61 -2.26
C GLN A 82 -15.16 3.42 -1.89
N HIS A 83 -14.16 2.77 -1.29
CA HIS A 83 -12.91 3.42 -0.92
C HIS A 83 -12.11 3.87 -2.14
N ALA A 84 -12.13 3.11 -3.24
CA ALA A 84 -11.47 3.51 -4.48
C ALA A 84 -12.10 4.78 -5.10
N ARG A 85 -13.42 4.95 -5.01
CA ARG A 85 -14.08 6.18 -5.43
C ARG A 85 -13.70 7.37 -4.54
N ARG A 86 -13.64 7.17 -3.21
CA ARG A 86 -13.18 8.22 -2.28
C ARG A 86 -11.71 8.59 -2.52
N LEU A 87 -10.87 7.61 -2.87
CA LEU A 87 -9.49 7.86 -3.29
C LEU A 87 -9.45 8.70 -4.58
N ASP A 88 -10.31 8.39 -5.56
CA ASP A 88 -10.42 9.16 -6.80
C ASP A 88 -10.79 10.62 -6.53
N ASP A 89 -11.76 10.85 -5.64
CA ASP A 89 -12.15 12.20 -5.24
C ASP A 89 -11.04 12.94 -4.48
N LEU A 90 -10.27 12.24 -3.64
CA LEU A 90 -9.12 12.84 -2.99
C LEU A 90 -8.05 13.25 -4.00
N VAL A 91 -7.70 12.37 -4.94
CA VAL A 91 -6.70 12.66 -5.97
C VAL A 91 -7.12 13.86 -6.83
N LYS A 92 -8.41 13.93 -7.22
CA LYS A 92 -8.94 15.07 -7.96
C LYS A 92 -8.80 16.40 -7.19
N ARG A 93 -9.11 16.39 -5.88
CA ARG A 93 -8.96 17.58 -5.03
C ARG A 93 -7.49 17.93 -4.78
N ALA A 94 -6.63 16.94 -4.63
CA ALA A 94 -5.21 17.15 -4.38
C ALA A 94 -4.46 17.68 -5.62
N ARG A 95 -4.99 17.49 -6.81
CA ARG A 95 -4.41 18.05 -8.04
C ARG A 95 -4.78 19.52 -8.18
N ARG A 96 -3.80 20.34 -8.58
CA ARG A 96 -4.04 21.74 -8.93
C ARG A 96 -4.68 21.85 -10.31
N ALA A 97 -5.40 22.94 -10.56
CA ALA A 97 -5.88 23.23 -11.90
C ALA A 97 -4.69 23.30 -12.89
N GLY A 98 -4.77 22.55 -14.00
CA GLY A 98 -3.68 22.44 -14.97
C GLY A 98 -2.55 21.49 -14.61
N ASP A 99 -2.61 20.80 -13.45
CA ASP A 99 -1.62 19.81 -13.06
C ASP A 99 -1.80 18.52 -13.88
N ALA A 100 -0.94 18.34 -14.88
CA ALA A 100 -0.91 17.15 -15.76
C ALA A 100 0.18 16.13 -15.37
N GLY A 101 0.88 16.35 -14.25
CA GLY A 101 1.95 15.48 -13.81
C GLY A 101 1.48 14.08 -13.41
N PRO A 102 2.42 13.13 -13.28
CA PRO A 102 2.11 11.75 -12.97
C PRO A 102 1.51 11.57 -11.58
N VAL A 103 0.66 10.55 -11.44
CA VAL A 103 0.22 10.03 -10.15
C VAL A 103 0.97 8.76 -9.83
N HIS A 104 1.58 8.72 -8.66
CA HIS A 104 2.21 7.54 -8.08
C HIS A 104 1.41 7.10 -6.86
N VAL A 105 1.31 5.79 -6.63
CA VAL A 105 0.59 5.26 -5.46
C VAL A 105 1.48 4.29 -4.71
N VAL A 106 1.57 4.47 -3.40
CA VAL A 106 2.26 3.56 -2.48
C VAL A 106 1.20 2.99 -1.53
N GLY A 107 0.91 1.70 -1.64
CA GLY A 107 -0.10 1.03 -0.84
C GLY A 107 0.49 -0.03 0.07
N HIS A 108 0.09 -0.04 1.34
CA HIS A 108 0.44 -1.10 2.29
C HIS A 108 -0.73 -2.07 2.46
N SER A 109 -0.48 -3.37 2.39
CA SER A 109 -1.48 -4.41 2.68
C SER A 109 -2.74 -4.22 1.81
N LEU A 110 -3.93 -4.09 2.42
CA LEU A 110 -5.18 -3.76 1.75
C LEU A 110 -5.08 -2.49 0.88
N GLY A 111 -4.27 -1.51 1.30
CA GLY A 111 -4.04 -0.29 0.53
C GLY A 111 -3.44 -0.54 -0.86
N GLY A 112 -2.65 -1.59 -1.02
CA GLY A 112 -2.13 -2.01 -2.33
C GLY A 112 -3.21 -2.61 -3.22
N LEU A 113 -4.17 -3.36 -2.66
CA LEU A 113 -5.34 -3.84 -3.41
C LEU A 113 -6.26 -2.68 -3.82
N LEU A 114 -6.43 -1.71 -2.92
CA LEU A 114 -7.18 -0.50 -3.21
C LEU A 114 -6.54 0.30 -4.36
N ALA A 115 -5.22 0.42 -4.36
CA ALA A 115 -4.48 1.08 -5.43
C ALA A 115 -4.58 0.31 -6.77
N ARG A 116 -4.55 -1.03 -6.74
CA ARG A 116 -4.84 -1.86 -7.92
C ARG A 116 -6.27 -1.62 -8.43
N TYR A 117 -7.25 -1.60 -7.54
CA TYR A 117 -8.66 -1.33 -7.92
C TYR A 117 -8.80 0.05 -8.56
N TYR A 118 -8.19 1.06 -7.97
CA TYR A 118 -8.16 2.42 -8.51
C TYR A 118 -7.58 2.46 -9.94
N ARG A 119 -6.46 1.76 -10.18
CA ARG A 119 -5.82 1.70 -11.49
C ARG A 119 -6.57 0.81 -12.48
N GLN A 120 -6.91 -0.42 -12.07
CA GLN A 120 -7.42 -1.47 -12.97
C GLN A 120 -8.92 -1.34 -13.22
N VAL A 121 -9.72 -1.09 -12.18
CA VAL A 121 -11.18 -1.11 -12.28
C VAL A 121 -11.73 0.29 -12.58
N LEU A 122 -11.27 1.32 -11.87
CA LEU A 122 -11.68 2.69 -12.16
C LEU A 122 -10.95 3.30 -13.38
N GLY A 123 -9.94 2.62 -13.92
CA GLY A 123 -9.21 3.05 -15.11
C GLY A 123 -8.37 4.33 -14.89
N ARG A 124 -8.04 4.68 -13.65
CA ARG A 124 -7.31 5.91 -13.37
C ARG A 124 -5.83 5.76 -13.70
N PRO A 125 -5.20 6.76 -14.33
CA PRO A 125 -3.79 6.70 -14.67
C PRO A 125 -2.94 6.70 -13.39
N VAL A 126 -2.11 5.67 -13.25
CA VAL A 126 -1.06 5.54 -12.23
C VAL A 126 0.21 5.17 -12.95
N GLN A 127 1.23 6.02 -12.88
CA GLN A 127 2.49 5.76 -13.56
C GLN A 127 3.31 4.72 -12.80
N ARG A 128 3.39 4.86 -11.46
CA ARG A 128 4.13 3.93 -10.59
C ARG A 128 3.24 3.48 -9.44
N LEU A 129 3.21 2.19 -9.22
CA LEU A 129 2.45 1.55 -8.15
C LEU A 129 3.41 0.72 -7.29
N VAL A 130 3.55 1.08 -6.03
CA VAL A 130 4.31 0.30 -5.06
C VAL A 130 3.36 -0.38 -4.09
N CYS A 131 3.42 -1.71 -4.03
CA CYS A 131 2.62 -2.55 -3.15
C CYS A 131 3.51 -3.13 -2.06
N ILE A 132 3.32 -2.72 -0.80
CA ILE A 132 4.09 -3.21 0.35
C ILE A 132 3.25 -4.24 1.09
N ALA A 133 3.72 -5.47 1.24
CA ALA A 133 3.02 -6.57 1.94
C ALA A 133 1.56 -6.76 1.49
N THR A 134 1.27 -6.54 0.21
CA THR A 134 -0.10 -6.57 -0.32
C THR A 134 -0.53 -8.00 -0.66
N PRO A 135 -1.68 -8.48 -0.13
CA PRO A 135 -2.16 -9.84 -0.36
C PRO A 135 -2.82 -9.98 -1.74
N HIS A 136 -2.05 -10.02 -2.82
CA HIS A 136 -2.58 -10.11 -4.19
C HIS A 136 -3.38 -11.38 -4.45
N LYS A 137 -3.05 -12.49 -3.74
CA LYS A 137 -3.76 -13.78 -3.81
C LYS A 137 -4.74 -14.00 -2.64
N GLY A 138 -4.95 -12.94 -1.83
CA GLY A 138 -5.81 -12.98 -0.67
C GLY A 138 -5.13 -13.48 0.60
N VAL A 139 -5.92 -13.49 1.67
CA VAL A 139 -5.52 -13.96 3.01
C VAL A 139 -6.42 -15.12 3.41
N PRO A 140 -5.90 -16.37 3.53
CA PRO A 140 -6.74 -17.54 3.82
C PRO A 140 -7.60 -17.38 5.09
N ARG A 141 -7.07 -16.73 6.13
CA ARG A 141 -7.80 -16.49 7.39
C ARG A 141 -8.95 -15.48 7.25
N ALA A 142 -8.97 -14.65 6.19
CA ALA A 142 -10.06 -13.70 5.95
C ALA A 142 -11.41 -14.41 5.77
N ALA A 143 -11.42 -15.61 5.21
CA ALA A 143 -12.63 -16.41 5.04
C ALA A 143 -13.37 -16.74 6.36
N ALA A 144 -12.68 -16.66 7.51
CA ALA A 144 -13.31 -16.85 8.84
C ALA A 144 -14.05 -15.60 9.34
N PHE A 145 -13.89 -14.43 8.71
CA PHE A 145 -14.41 -13.14 9.15
C PHE A 145 -15.42 -12.54 8.16
N LYS A 146 -16.28 -13.37 7.58
CA LYS A 146 -17.30 -12.99 6.57
C LYS A 146 -18.27 -11.89 7.02
N ALA A 147 -18.40 -11.67 8.33
CA ALA A 147 -19.24 -10.59 8.86
C ALA A 147 -18.66 -9.18 8.65
N LEU A 148 -17.41 -9.07 8.21
CA LEU A 148 -16.73 -7.81 7.94
C LEU A 148 -16.52 -7.67 6.42
N PRO A 149 -17.37 -6.92 5.68
CA PRO A 149 -17.39 -6.91 4.22
C PRO A 149 -16.03 -6.64 3.58
N LEU A 150 -15.26 -5.70 4.12
CA LEU A 150 -13.93 -5.36 3.61
C LEU A 150 -12.90 -6.48 3.84
N VAL A 151 -13.06 -7.28 4.90
CA VAL A 151 -12.21 -8.45 5.17
C VAL A 151 -12.60 -9.62 4.28
N ASP A 152 -13.89 -9.81 4.00
CA ASP A 152 -14.38 -10.85 3.09
C ASP A 152 -13.80 -10.64 1.67
N GLU A 153 -13.66 -9.40 1.23
CA GLU A 153 -13.01 -9.07 -0.05
C GLU A 153 -11.53 -9.50 -0.12
N LEU A 154 -10.88 -9.77 1.03
CA LEU A 154 -9.52 -10.31 1.11
C LEU A 154 -9.46 -11.84 1.05
N ALA A 155 -10.57 -12.54 1.10
CA ALA A 155 -10.59 -13.99 1.04
C ALA A 155 -10.11 -14.47 -0.34
N PRO A 156 -9.28 -15.52 -0.42
CA PRO A 156 -8.92 -16.13 -1.69
C PRO A 156 -10.16 -16.49 -2.51
N GLY A 157 -10.19 -16.10 -3.78
CA GLY A 157 -11.34 -16.33 -4.66
C GLY A 157 -12.51 -15.37 -4.48
N SER A 158 -12.38 -14.32 -3.66
CA SER A 158 -13.39 -13.26 -3.57
C SER A 158 -13.64 -12.61 -4.93
N SER A 159 -14.86 -12.08 -5.13
CA SER A 159 -15.22 -11.38 -6.36
C SER A 159 -14.29 -10.19 -6.67
N THR A 160 -13.80 -9.51 -5.64
CA THR A 160 -12.84 -8.40 -5.76
C THR A 160 -11.49 -8.89 -6.29
N LEU A 161 -10.93 -9.98 -5.75
CA LEU A 161 -9.66 -10.52 -6.23
C LEU A 161 -9.81 -11.10 -7.65
N ALA A 162 -10.90 -11.80 -7.93
CA ALA A 162 -11.20 -12.30 -9.27
C ALA A 162 -11.31 -11.16 -10.30
N LEU A 163 -11.94 -10.04 -9.94
CA LEU A 163 -12.02 -8.84 -10.78
C LEU A 163 -10.65 -8.21 -11.03
N LEU A 164 -9.80 -8.12 -10.00
CA LEU A 164 -8.44 -7.61 -10.12
C LEU A 164 -7.56 -8.51 -11.00
N ASP A 165 -7.76 -9.81 -10.97
CA ASP A 165 -7.05 -10.75 -11.83
C ASP A 165 -7.57 -10.69 -13.28
N ALA A 166 -8.87 -10.64 -13.48
CA ALA A 166 -9.48 -10.47 -14.80
C ALA A 166 -9.08 -9.15 -15.51
N THR A 167 -8.76 -8.12 -14.73
CA THR A 167 -8.33 -6.81 -15.25
C THR A 167 -6.82 -6.59 -15.18
N HIS A 168 -6.03 -7.62 -14.90
CA HIS A 168 -4.57 -7.54 -14.68
C HIS A 168 -3.83 -6.87 -15.86
N ALA A 169 -4.22 -7.17 -17.10
CA ALA A 169 -3.63 -6.59 -18.31
C ALA A 169 -3.66 -5.04 -18.32
N ARG A 170 -4.56 -4.42 -17.58
CA ARG A 170 -4.62 -2.95 -17.44
C ARG A 170 -3.45 -2.35 -16.68
N LEU A 171 -2.61 -3.16 -16.02
CA LEU A 171 -1.36 -2.72 -15.40
C LEU A 171 -0.20 -2.54 -16.39
N ALA A 172 -0.34 -2.95 -17.65
CA ALA A 172 0.75 -2.91 -18.64
C ALA A 172 1.41 -1.53 -18.80
N GLN A 173 0.67 -0.44 -18.55
CA GLN A 173 1.19 0.93 -18.61
C GLN A 173 1.59 1.49 -17.23
N THR A 174 1.65 0.66 -16.20
CA THR A 174 1.99 1.03 -14.83
C THR A 174 3.24 0.25 -14.43
N GLN A 175 4.27 0.94 -13.98
CA GLN A 175 5.42 0.27 -13.38
C GLN A 175 5.05 -0.19 -11.98
N VAL A 176 4.96 -1.51 -11.76
CA VAL A 176 4.55 -2.08 -10.49
C VAL A 176 5.75 -2.67 -9.77
N THR A 177 5.93 -2.31 -8.51
CA THR A 177 6.90 -2.92 -7.59
C THR A 177 6.18 -3.45 -6.36
N CYS A 178 6.45 -4.72 -6.02
CA CYS A 178 5.95 -5.36 -4.81
C CYS A 178 7.11 -5.53 -3.82
N VAL A 179 6.96 -5.00 -2.61
CA VAL A 179 7.91 -5.18 -1.51
C VAL A 179 7.34 -6.23 -0.56
N ILE A 180 8.05 -7.35 -0.43
CA ILE A 180 7.56 -8.58 0.17
C ILE A 180 8.36 -8.88 1.44
N PRO A 181 7.76 -8.78 2.64
CA PRO A 181 8.39 -9.21 3.88
C PRO A 181 8.46 -10.74 3.95
N THR A 182 9.64 -11.29 4.30
CA THR A 182 9.82 -12.76 4.29
C THR A 182 9.26 -13.47 5.53
N HIS A 183 8.87 -12.74 6.57
CA HIS A 183 8.32 -13.29 7.82
C HIS A 183 6.91 -12.75 8.11
N ASP A 184 6.14 -12.50 7.08
CA ASP A 184 4.76 -12.04 7.20
C ASP A 184 3.85 -13.16 7.74
N THR A 185 3.30 -12.96 8.92
CA THR A 185 2.36 -13.90 9.55
C THR A 185 0.89 -13.47 9.37
N LEU A 186 0.65 -12.25 8.91
CA LEU A 186 -0.71 -11.74 8.63
C LEU A 186 -1.16 -12.07 7.21
N VAL A 187 -0.21 -12.08 6.27
CA VAL A 187 -0.44 -12.44 4.85
C VAL A 187 0.42 -13.67 4.49
N PRO A 188 0.13 -14.85 5.08
CA PRO A 188 0.81 -16.08 4.71
C PRO A 188 0.13 -16.74 3.49
N PRO A 189 0.89 -17.42 2.63
CA PRO A 189 2.35 -17.39 2.55
C PRO A 189 2.84 -16.05 1.96
N SER A 190 4.11 -15.72 2.15
CA SER A 190 4.71 -14.47 1.58
C SER A 190 4.53 -14.36 0.06
N GLU A 191 4.41 -15.50 -0.63
CA GLU A 191 4.09 -15.59 -2.05
C GLU A 191 2.72 -15.00 -2.43
N SER A 192 1.81 -14.82 -1.44
CA SER A 192 0.55 -14.08 -1.63
C SER A 192 0.79 -12.62 -1.99
N ALA A 193 1.92 -12.05 -1.60
CA ALA A 193 2.30 -10.69 -1.90
C ALA A 193 3.04 -10.53 -3.25
N ARG A 194 3.31 -11.61 -3.99
CA ARG A 194 3.86 -11.55 -5.35
C ARG A 194 2.78 -11.20 -6.37
N LEU A 195 3.14 -10.35 -7.31
CA LEU A 195 2.31 -10.04 -8.46
C LEU A 195 3.09 -10.38 -9.74
N GLU A 196 2.44 -11.06 -10.67
CA GLU A 196 3.01 -11.39 -11.98
C GLU A 196 3.25 -10.10 -12.79
N GLY A 197 4.34 -10.06 -13.55
CA GLY A 197 4.73 -8.88 -14.34
C GLY A 197 5.25 -7.69 -13.51
N ALA A 198 5.23 -7.76 -12.17
CA ALA A 198 5.79 -6.74 -11.30
C ALA A 198 7.25 -7.02 -10.92
N ARG A 199 8.00 -5.97 -10.58
CA ARG A 199 9.26 -6.10 -9.86
C ARG A 199 8.98 -6.56 -8.43
N ASN A 200 9.28 -7.80 -8.10
CA ASN A 200 9.08 -8.36 -6.76
C ASN A 200 10.41 -8.35 -6.00
N VAL A 201 10.48 -7.58 -4.91
CA VAL A 201 11.67 -7.46 -4.04
C VAL A 201 11.36 -7.97 -2.64
N HIS A 202 12.31 -8.65 -2.01
CA HIS A 202 12.11 -9.24 -0.69
C HIS A 202 12.88 -8.45 0.37
N VAL A 203 12.23 -8.18 1.50
CA VAL A 203 12.87 -7.62 2.69
C VAL A 203 12.94 -8.70 3.77
N HIS A 204 14.15 -9.04 4.16
CA HIS A 204 14.40 -10.20 4.99
C HIS A 204 14.27 -9.94 6.49
N GLY A 205 13.79 -10.95 7.23
CA GLY A 205 13.74 -10.92 8.70
C GLY A 205 12.73 -9.94 9.29
N VAL A 206 11.73 -9.52 8.51
CA VAL A 206 10.67 -8.61 8.93
C VAL A 206 9.30 -9.19 8.58
N GLY A 207 8.30 -8.78 9.34
CA GLY A 207 6.91 -9.16 9.13
C GLY A 207 6.08 -8.02 8.55
N HIS A 208 4.76 -8.15 8.68
CA HIS A 208 3.76 -7.33 8.01
C HIS A 208 3.83 -5.82 8.33
N LEU A 209 4.01 -5.48 9.60
CA LEU A 209 4.13 -4.09 10.06
C LEU A 209 5.58 -3.63 10.06
N GLY A 210 6.51 -4.53 10.41
CA GLY A 210 7.94 -4.25 10.49
C GLY A 210 8.50 -3.72 9.18
N VAL A 211 8.03 -4.23 8.06
CA VAL A 211 8.47 -3.81 6.72
C VAL A 211 8.31 -2.31 6.48
N LEU A 212 7.32 -1.65 7.09
CA LEU A 212 7.08 -0.20 6.93
C LEU A 212 8.19 0.67 7.55
N PHE A 213 8.95 0.15 8.51
CA PHE A 213 9.94 0.89 9.29
C PHE A 213 11.37 0.49 8.96
N GLU A 214 11.56 -0.36 7.95
CA GLU A 214 12.89 -0.77 7.50
C GLU A 214 13.44 0.18 6.44
N ARG A 215 14.70 0.56 6.64
CA ARG A 215 15.41 1.44 5.70
C ARG A 215 15.50 0.82 4.30
N GLU A 216 15.75 -0.47 4.21
CA GLU A 216 15.78 -1.24 2.96
C GLU A 216 14.46 -1.11 2.18
N THR A 217 13.30 -1.17 2.89
CA THR A 217 11.99 -0.92 2.29
C THR A 217 11.89 0.48 1.69
N TRP A 218 12.34 1.50 2.44
CA TRP A 218 12.28 2.88 2.00
C TRP A 218 13.13 3.13 0.76
N GLU A 219 14.29 2.50 0.68
CA GLU A 219 15.19 2.55 -0.47
C GLU A 219 14.57 1.86 -1.71
N HIS A 220 13.96 0.68 -1.53
CA HIS A 220 13.22 0.02 -2.61
C HIS A 220 12.04 0.85 -3.12
N VAL A 221 11.31 1.52 -2.22
CA VAL A 221 10.22 2.43 -2.60
C VAL A 221 10.75 3.65 -3.33
N ALA A 222 11.85 4.25 -2.84
CA ALA A 222 12.49 5.38 -3.49
C ALA A 222 12.93 5.04 -4.92
N ASP A 223 13.57 3.88 -5.12
CA ASP A 223 13.99 3.42 -6.44
C ASP A 223 12.83 3.13 -7.37
N ALA A 224 11.72 2.60 -6.82
CA ALA A 224 10.52 2.32 -7.61
C ALA A 224 9.79 3.60 -8.07
N LEU A 225 10.00 4.73 -7.39
CA LEU A 225 9.34 6.01 -7.70
C LEU A 225 10.18 6.94 -8.58
N LYS A 226 11.45 6.63 -8.85
CA LYS A 226 12.33 7.33 -9.82
C LYS A 226 12.03 6.90 -11.25
#